data_e1a166eb39fefbc307800e4206829738
#
_entry.id   e1a166eb39fefbc307800e4206829738
#
_cell.length_a   1.000
_cell.length_b   1.000
_cell.length_c   1.000
_cell.angle_alpha   90.00
_cell.angle_beta   90.00
_cell.angle_gamma   90.00
#
_symmetry.space_group_name_H-M   'P 1'
#
loop_
_entity.id
_entity.type
_entity.pdbx_description
1 polymer ?
#
loop_
_entity_poly.entity_id
_entity_poly.type
_entity_poly.pdbx_seq_one_letter_code
_entity_poly.pdbx_strand_id
1 'polypeptide(L)'
;MVQRIRKNPTSPLRRSHSLIAIVVAMLNTPARLALLALTAAVLASLTSAQQPAPIVLHAARLLQVDTGTLLQPGEILVQGDRIAAVATHVDHPAAAQFIDLGDTTLLPGLIDVHVHLFLHPGAEDLQTVEESVPWRVILAEKAAKDDLLAGYTAERDMGTEGAGSADTAIRDAINQGLIPGPRLRISGNAIDIVGGHEDAIGYNPAQHVLSNADYANSADQIVEVMREQHKQGSDFAKIYETGPDSMMDGVLHTPYQYTAAQLTAAVEEAHRLGTTVGVHAMGEPGTLYAAQAGVASIDHATQLSAETMRIMIEKKIPAVPTFTIFEYFAQHAGSPAAAAREQALLDYKIAEFKKQLATGIPFAVGSDVGPFPHGTQARELELMVRYGLKPLAALQADMIEGAKVLGWEGQIGLLKPGYFADVVAVPGNPLEDITAVERVSFVMKDGAVVRQ
;
A
#
# COMPACT_ATOMS: atom_id res chain seq x y z
N MET A 1 -13.16 -44.39 26.92
CA MET A 1 -13.53 -43.92 28.28
C MET A 1 -12.69 -42.67 28.56
N VAL A 2 -13.16 -41.49 28.14
CA VAL A 2 -12.45 -40.20 28.31
C VAL A 2 -13.40 -39.26 29.05
N GLN A 3 -13.02 -38.92 30.27
CA GLN A 3 -13.77 -37.99 31.13
C GLN A 3 -13.73 -36.57 30.60
N ARG A 4 -14.91 -35.98 30.36
CA ARG A 4 -15.07 -34.54 30.10
C ARG A 4 -14.89 -33.77 31.41
N ILE A 5 -13.80 -32.98 31.49
CA ILE A 5 -13.62 -31.95 32.51
C ILE A 5 -14.42 -30.72 32.08
N ARG A 6 -15.54 -30.45 32.76
CA ARG A 6 -16.26 -29.18 32.67
C ARG A 6 -15.47 -28.10 33.44
N LYS A 7 -14.87 -27.15 32.74
CA LYS A 7 -14.38 -25.88 33.33
C LYS A 7 -15.55 -24.91 33.47
N ASN A 8 -15.86 -24.55 34.70
CA ASN A 8 -16.76 -23.44 35.01
C ASN A 8 -15.98 -22.12 34.97
N PRO A 9 -16.30 -21.13 34.11
CA PRO A 9 -15.66 -19.83 34.16
C PRO A 9 -16.43 -18.90 35.10
N THR A 10 -16.01 -18.79 36.34
CA THR A 10 -16.43 -17.69 37.22
C THR A 10 -15.51 -16.52 36.94
N SER A 11 -15.90 -15.59 36.03
CA SER A 11 -15.15 -14.37 35.75
C SER A 11 -15.25 -13.42 36.96
N PRO A 12 -14.15 -12.76 37.37
CA PRO A 12 -14.12 -11.79 38.46
C PRO A 12 -14.99 -10.53 38.23
N LEU A 13 -15.33 -10.24 36.98
CA LEU A 13 -16.17 -9.09 36.59
C LEU A 13 -17.62 -9.15 37.06
N ARG A 14 -18.21 -10.37 37.20
CA ARG A 14 -19.58 -10.47 37.72
C ARG A 14 -19.71 -10.16 39.20
N ARG A 15 -18.65 -10.29 40.01
CA ARG A 15 -18.70 -9.97 41.45
C ARG A 15 -18.62 -8.47 41.74
N SER A 16 -17.94 -7.68 40.89
CA SER A 16 -17.81 -6.22 41.07
C SER A 16 -19.12 -5.47 40.77
N HIS A 17 -19.89 -5.91 39.76
CA HIS A 17 -21.19 -5.28 39.44
C HIS A 17 -22.25 -5.48 40.54
N SER A 18 -22.21 -6.62 41.20
CA SER A 18 -23.15 -6.91 42.33
C SER A 18 -22.86 -6.08 43.57
N LEU A 19 -21.59 -5.77 43.88
CA LEU A 19 -21.20 -4.96 45.02
C LEU A 19 -21.57 -3.48 44.82
N ILE A 20 -21.37 -2.90 43.63
CA ILE A 20 -21.75 -1.52 43.32
C ILE A 20 -23.25 -1.34 43.39
N ALA A 21 -24.03 -2.30 42.86
CA ALA A 21 -25.49 -2.25 42.91
C ALA A 21 -26.02 -2.34 44.36
N ILE A 22 -25.39 -3.12 45.23
CA ILE A 22 -25.77 -3.23 46.65
C ILE A 22 -25.44 -1.94 47.43
N VAL A 23 -24.28 -1.34 47.21
CA VAL A 23 -23.89 -0.09 47.85
C VAL A 23 -24.82 1.05 47.44
N VAL A 24 -25.16 1.17 46.15
CA VAL A 24 -26.13 2.17 45.69
C VAL A 24 -27.53 1.97 46.24
N ALA A 25 -27.94 0.71 46.47
CA ALA A 25 -29.24 0.39 47.07
C ALA A 25 -29.36 0.77 48.58
N MET A 26 -28.24 0.83 49.28
CA MET A 26 -28.20 1.20 50.72
C MET A 26 -28.12 2.70 51.01
N LEU A 27 -27.89 3.54 50.02
CA LEU A 27 -27.83 5.00 50.18
C LEU A 27 -29.24 5.59 50.26
N ASN A 28 -29.44 6.61 51.08
CA ASN A 28 -30.69 7.41 51.11
C ASN A 28 -30.81 8.22 49.81
N THR A 29 -32.03 8.69 49.50
CA THR A 29 -32.35 9.38 48.24
C THR A 29 -31.42 10.55 47.91
N PRO A 30 -31.02 11.43 48.83
CA PRO A 30 -30.10 12.53 48.53
C PRO A 30 -28.67 12.01 48.20
N ALA A 31 -28.21 10.95 48.85
CA ALA A 31 -26.90 10.38 48.60
C ALA A 31 -26.84 9.67 47.24
N ARG A 32 -27.97 9.04 46.81
CA ARG A 32 -28.08 8.45 45.43
C ARG A 32 -28.05 9.53 44.37
N LEU A 33 -28.75 10.63 44.55
CA LEU A 33 -28.75 11.76 43.61
C LEU A 33 -27.36 12.41 43.54
N ALA A 34 -26.67 12.58 44.66
CA ALA A 34 -25.30 13.08 44.68
C ALA A 34 -24.31 12.14 43.98
N LEU A 35 -24.42 10.83 44.17
CA LEU A 35 -23.58 9.84 43.50
C LEU A 35 -23.85 9.79 41.99
N LEU A 36 -25.11 9.85 41.55
CA LEU A 36 -25.49 9.93 40.15
C LEU A 36 -25.01 11.24 39.48
N ALA A 37 -25.10 12.37 40.20
CA ALA A 37 -24.57 13.63 39.71
C ALA A 37 -23.03 13.62 39.61
N LEU A 38 -22.34 12.99 40.55
CA LEU A 38 -20.88 12.83 40.53
C LEU A 38 -20.44 11.89 39.39
N THR A 39 -21.15 10.78 39.23
CA THR A 39 -20.85 9.86 38.09
C THR A 39 -21.18 10.49 36.74
N ALA A 40 -22.23 11.27 36.62
CA ALA A 40 -22.55 12.03 35.41
C ALA A 40 -21.50 13.12 35.13
N ALA A 41 -21.03 13.81 36.17
CA ALA A 41 -19.95 14.83 36.05
C ALA A 41 -18.61 14.18 35.67
N VAL A 42 -18.27 13.05 36.24
CA VAL A 42 -17.06 12.28 35.88
C VAL A 42 -17.18 11.70 34.46
N LEU A 43 -18.33 11.16 34.06
CA LEU A 43 -18.57 10.74 32.70
C LEU A 43 -18.54 11.92 31.70
N ALA A 44 -19.10 13.04 32.04
CA ALA A 44 -19.03 14.26 31.21
C ALA A 44 -17.60 14.81 31.09
N SER A 45 -16.78 14.71 32.15
CA SER A 45 -15.36 15.08 32.07
C SER A 45 -14.48 14.07 31.31
N LEU A 46 -14.88 12.80 31.23
CA LEU A 46 -14.19 11.78 30.45
C LEU A 46 -14.55 11.84 28.95
N THR A 47 -15.70 12.44 28.59
CA THR A 47 -16.12 12.61 27.20
C THR A 47 -15.64 13.88 26.54
N SER A 48 -15.03 14.80 27.29
CA SER A 48 -14.34 15.96 26.73
C SER A 48 -12.87 15.61 26.42
N ALA A 49 -12.63 14.59 25.60
CA ALA A 49 -11.41 14.56 24.84
C ALA A 49 -11.46 15.81 23.95
N GLN A 50 -10.67 16.82 24.30
CA GLN A 50 -10.58 18.07 23.57
C GLN A 50 -10.20 17.70 22.13
N GLN A 51 -11.12 17.90 21.19
CA GLN A 51 -10.79 17.65 19.78
C GLN A 51 -9.52 18.44 19.44
N PRO A 52 -8.58 17.87 18.69
CA PRO A 52 -7.41 18.61 18.24
C PRO A 52 -7.83 19.95 17.63
N ALA A 53 -7.08 21.01 17.89
CA ALA A 53 -7.33 22.29 17.25
C ALA A 53 -7.39 22.13 15.75
N PRO A 54 -8.33 22.77 15.04
CA PRO A 54 -8.35 22.74 13.59
C PRO A 54 -7.03 23.25 13.01
N ILE A 55 -6.67 22.78 11.82
CA ILE A 55 -5.48 23.24 11.10
C ILE A 55 -5.95 23.84 9.77
N VAL A 56 -5.44 25.03 9.43
CA VAL A 56 -5.56 25.61 8.10
C VAL A 56 -4.21 25.51 7.42
N LEU A 57 -4.15 24.75 6.32
CA LEU A 57 -3.00 24.71 5.44
C LEU A 57 -3.19 25.75 4.35
N HIS A 58 -2.18 26.59 4.09
CA HIS A 58 -2.15 27.59 3.04
C HIS A 58 -0.93 27.38 2.16
N ALA A 59 -1.11 27.43 0.84
CA ALA A 59 -0.03 27.38 -0.14
C ALA A 59 -0.36 28.24 -1.37
N ALA A 60 0.65 28.57 -2.15
CA ALA A 60 0.46 29.31 -3.40
C ALA A 60 -0.48 28.56 -4.38
N ARG A 61 -0.52 27.24 -4.33
CA ARG A 61 -1.33 26.39 -5.21
C ARG A 61 -1.92 25.19 -4.48
N LEU A 62 -3.06 24.71 -4.98
CA LEU A 62 -3.64 23.42 -4.65
C LEU A 62 -4.12 22.76 -5.94
N LEU A 63 -3.69 21.54 -6.21
CA LEU A 63 -4.11 20.81 -7.38
C LEU A 63 -5.31 19.91 -7.04
N GLN A 64 -6.41 20.13 -7.75
CA GLN A 64 -7.53 19.20 -7.81
C GLN A 64 -7.17 18.11 -8.83
N VAL A 65 -6.65 16.97 -8.37
CA VAL A 65 -6.08 15.93 -9.23
C VAL A 65 -7.11 15.32 -10.19
N ASP A 66 -8.37 15.24 -9.76
CA ASP A 66 -9.44 14.68 -10.59
C ASP A 66 -9.77 15.54 -11.83
N THR A 67 -9.60 16.86 -11.74
CA THR A 67 -9.92 17.81 -12.84
C THR A 67 -8.69 18.43 -13.48
N GLY A 68 -7.53 18.38 -12.82
CA GLY A 68 -6.32 19.12 -13.21
C GLY A 68 -6.41 20.62 -12.91
N THR A 69 -7.41 21.08 -12.15
CA THR A 69 -7.60 22.48 -11.81
C THR A 69 -6.65 22.92 -10.69
N LEU A 70 -5.91 24.01 -10.89
CA LEU A 70 -5.09 24.66 -9.86
C LEU A 70 -5.90 25.77 -9.19
N LEU A 71 -6.16 25.64 -7.90
CA LEU A 71 -6.62 26.75 -7.07
C LEU A 71 -5.42 27.61 -6.66
N GLN A 72 -5.54 28.93 -6.75
CA GLN A 72 -4.45 29.90 -6.47
C GLN A 72 -5.03 31.12 -5.72
N PRO A 73 -4.69 31.31 -4.41
CA PRO A 73 -4.01 30.34 -3.55
C PRO A 73 -4.85 29.11 -3.29
N GLY A 74 -4.27 28.10 -2.63
CA GLY A 74 -4.99 26.92 -2.18
C GLY A 74 -5.01 26.83 -0.66
N GLU A 75 -6.20 26.62 -0.08
CA GLU A 75 -6.36 26.40 1.36
C GLU A 75 -7.15 25.14 1.68
N ILE A 76 -6.76 24.47 2.76
CA ILE A 76 -7.44 23.32 3.32
C ILE A 76 -7.72 23.56 4.81
N LEU A 77 -8.97 23.42 5.23
CA LEU A 77 -9.33 23.31 6.64
C LEU A 77 -9.39 21.84 7.04
N VAL A 78 -8.58 21.46 8.02
CA VAL A 78 -8.53 20.12 8.61
C VAL A 78 -9.17 20.14 10.00
N GLN A 79 -10.04 19.17 10.29
CA GLN A 79 -10.68 18.96 11.58
C GLN A 79 -10.55 17.49 12.00
N GLY A 80 -9.77 17.24 13.05
CA GLY A 80 -9.39 15.88 13.43
C GLY A 80 -8.57 15.21 12.31
N ASP A 81 -8.99 14.03 11.87
CA ASP A 81 -8.35 13.25 10.82
C ASP A 81 -8.92 13.53 9.40
N ARG A 82 -9.84 14.52 9.27
CA ARG A 82 -10.57 14.75 8.01
C ARG A 82 -10.39 16.15 7.46
N ILE A 83 -10.45 16.23 6.13
CA ILE A 83 -10.61 17.49 5.41
C ILE A 83 -12.03 18.00 5.62
N ALA A 84 -12.18 19.22 6.16
CA ALA A 84 -13.47 19.87 6.37
C ALA A 84 -13.85 20.77 5.20
N ALA A 85 -12.87 21.50 4.62
CA ALA A 85 -13.10 22.39 3.47
C ALA A 85 -11.84 22.52 2.62
N VAL A 86 -12.05 22.80 1.30
CA VAL A 86 -11.00 23.07 0.33
C VAL A 86 -11.47 24.21 -0.58
N ALA A 87 -10.70 25.29 -0.67
CA ALA A 87 -11.04 26.45 -1.50
C ALA A 87 -9.80 27.31 -1.76
N THR A 88 -9.96 28.45 -2.47
CA THR A 88 -8.94 29.49 -2.53
C THR A 88 -8.84 30.27 -1.20
N HIS A 89 -9.88 30.22 -0.39
CA HIS A 89 -9.94 30.70 0.99
C HIS A 89 -10.99 29.93 1.76
N VAL A 90 -10.59 29.34 2.90
CA VAL A 90 -11.49 28.61 3.82
C VAL A 90 -11.73 29.44 5.08
N ASP A 91 -12.74 29.06 5.87
CA ASP A 91 -12.93 29.65 7.19
C ASP A 91 -11.71 29.38 8.08
N HIS A 92 -11.27 30.40 8.83
CA HIS A 92 -10.17 30.30 9.81
C HIS A 92 -10.77 30.36 11.22
N PRO A 93 -11.15 29.22 11.84
CA PRO A 93 -11.63 29.21 13.22
C PRO A 93 -10.62 29.85 14.18
N ALA A 94 -11.09 30.61 15.19
CA ALA A 94 -10.20 31.36 16.10
C ALA A 94 -9.16 30.47 16.82
N ALA A 95 -9.43 29.18 17.00
CA ALA A 95 -8.52 28.21 17.60
C ALA A 95 -7.68 27.44 16.56
N ALA A 96 -7.81 27.73 15.27
CA ALA A 96 -7.09 27.00 14.24
C ALA A 96 -5.60 27.35 14.22
N GLN A 97 -4.76 26.33 14.10
CA GLN A 97 -3.36 26.52 13.74
C GLN A 97 -3.29 26.86 12.25
N PHE A 98 -2.66 27.98 11.90
CA PHE A 98 -2.41 28.37 10.52
C PHE A 98 -0.98 27.96 10.12
N ILE A 99 -0.85 27.20 9.04
CA ILE A 99 0.43 26.73 8.49
C ILE A 99 0.54 27.27 7.07
N ASP A 100 1.45 28.22 6.88
CA ASP A 100 1.79 28.76 5.56
C ASP A 100 2.95 27.96 4.96
N LEU A 101 2.71 27.33 3.83
CA LEU A 101 3.67 26.48 3.11
C LEU A 101 4.30 27.22 1.90
N GLY A 102 4.03 28.51 1.74
CA GLY A 102 4.69 29.39 0.78
C GLY A 102 4.47 28.97 -0.67
N ASP A 103 5.55 29.03 -1.49
CA ASP A 103 5.51 28.74 -2.93
C ASP A 103 5.51 27.23 -3.21
N THR A 104 4.50 26.53 -2.69
CA THR A 104 4.30 25.10 -2.92
C THR A 104 2.94 24.81 -3.56
N THR A 105 2.76 23.56 -3.99
CA THR A 105 1.47 23.02 -4.43
C THR A 105 1.03 21.92 -3.44
N LEU A 106 -0.17 22.08 -2.88
CA LEU A 106 -0.83 21.04 -2.08
C LEU A 106 -1.37 19.94 -2.99
N LEU A 107 -1.08 18.70 -2.62
CA LEU A 107 -1.54 17.47 -3.25
C LEU A 107 -2.12 16.53 -2.18
N PRO A 108 -2.97 15.55 -2.57
CA PRO A 108 -3.19 14.37 -1.73
C PRO A 108 -1.87 13.69 -1.39
N GLY A 109 -1.82 12.94 -0.28
CA GLY A 109 -0.69 12.08 0.01
C GLY A 109 -0.44 11.09 -1.14
N LEU A 110 0.83 10.83 -1.43
CA LEU A 110 1.25 9.89 -2.47
C LEU A 110 0.85 8.45 -2.08
N ILE A 111 0.62 7.63 -3.10
CA ILE A 111 0.20 6.22 -2.95
C ILE A 111 1.12 5.34 -3.78
N ASP A 112 1.70 4.32 -3.17
CA ASP A 112 2.47 3.29 -3.88
C ASP A 112 1.76 1.94 -3.73
N VAL A 113 1.34 1.32 -4.85
CA VAL A 113 0.61 0.05 -4.81
C VAL A 113 1.50 -1.17 -4.94
N HIS A 114 2.83 -1.00 -4.95
CA HIS A 114 3.79 -2.09 -5.03
C HIS A 114 5.07 -1.75 -4.28
N VAL A 115 5.13 -2.11 -2.99
CA VAL A 115 6.32 -1.97 -2.15
C VAL A 115 6.67 -3.30 -1.48
N HIS A 116 7.92 -3.45 -1.05
CA HIS A 116 8.42 -4.56 -0.25
C HIS A 116 9.12 -4.01 0.99
N LEU A 117 8.36 -3.75 2.07
CA LEU A 117 8.89 -3.14 3.30
C LEU A 117 9.97 -3.99 3.98
N PHE A 118 9.98 -5.30 3.73
CA PHE A 118 10.94 -6.24 4.33
C PHE A 118 12.19 -6.44 3.50
N LEU A 119 12.32 -5.79 2.36
CA LEU A 119 13.55 -5.74 1.56
C LEU A 119 14.33 -4.45 1.78
N HIS A 120 15.62 -4.51 1.52
CA HIS A 120 16.52 -3.37 1.49
C HIS A 120 17.58 -3.56 0.39
N PRO A 121 18.30 -2.52 -0.04
CA PRO A 121 19.32 -2.65 -1.08
C PRO A 121 20.34 -3.74 -0.77
N GLY A 122 20.55 -4.65 -1.74
CA GLY A 122 21.45 -5.79 -1.61
C GLY A 122 21.02 -6.98 -2.47
N ALA A 123 21.57 -8.15 -2.17
CA ALA A 123 21.15 -9.40 -2.80
C ALA A 123 19.87 -9.90 -2.12
N GLU A 124 18.76 -9.77 -2.79
CA GLU A 124 17.40 -10.03 -2.29
C GLU A 124 17.27 -11.44 -1.70
N ASP A 125 17.59 -12.48 -2.47
CA ASP A 125 17.52 -13.88 -2.02
C ASP A 125 18.35 -14.16 -0.76
N LEU A 126 19.46 -13.44 -0.58
CA LEU A 126 20.34 -13.65 0.59
C LEU A 126 19.73 -13.06 1.86
N GLN A 127 18.91 -12.02 1.79
CA GLN A 127 18.28 -11.41 2.96
C GLN A 127 17.42 -12.42 3.71
N THR A 128 16.64 -13.24 2.98
CA THR A 128 15.82 -14.31 3.58
C THR A 128 16.66 -15.38 4.25
N VAL A 129 17.85 -15.69 3.70
CA VAL A 129 18.75 -16.76 4.20
C VAL A 129 19.63 -16.27 5.34
N GLU A 130 20.09 -15.02 5.31
CA GLU A 130 21.12 -14.49 6.22
C GLU A 130 20.53 -13.69 7.39
N GLU A 131 19.31 -13.14 7.23
CA GLU A 131 18.73 -12.24 8.20
C GLU A 131 17.56 -12.87 8.97
N SER A 132 17.53 -12.61 10.29
CA SER A 132 16.42 -13.07 11.10
C SER A 132 15.16 -12.21 10.89
N VAL A 133 13.97 -12.81 10.97
CA VAL A 133 12.69 -12.07 10.86
C VAL A 133 12.61 -10.90 11.85
N PRO A 134 13.00 -11.01 13.15
CA PRO A 134 13.00 -9.84 14.03
C PRO A 134 13.90 -8.69 13.57
N TRP A 135 15.00 -8.98 12.90
CA TRP A 135 15.88 -7.95 12.31
C TRP A 135 15.19 -7.26 11.14
N ARG A 136 14.61 -8.04 10.23
CA ARG A 136 13.85 -7.53 9.07
C ARG A 136 12.64 -6.69 9.49
N VAL A 137 11.95 -7.03 10.61
CA VAL A 137 10.88 -6.19 11.19
C VAL A 137 11.39 -4.80 11.58
N ILE A 138 12.61 -4.70 12.15
CA ILE A 138 13.21 -3.40 12.50
C ILE A 138 13.53 -2.59 11.23
N LEU A 139 14.02 -3.26 10.17
CA LEU A 139 14.27 -2.61 8.89
C LEU A 139 12.97 -2.16 8.21
N ALA A 140 11.91 -2.97 8.28
CA ALA A 140 10.59 -2.64 7.75
C ALA A 140 9.95 -1.44 8.48
N GLU A 141 10.15 -1.31 9.80
CA GLU A 141 9.72 -0.10 10.53
C GLU A 141 10.42 1.16 10.01
N LYS A 142 11.74 1.05 9.79
CA LYS A 142 12.52 2.16 9.22
C LYS A 142 12.05 2.49 7.80
N ALA A 143 11.83 1.47 6.95
CA ALA A 143 11.33 1.61 5.58
C ALA A 143 9.99 2.36 5.56
N ALA A 144 9.00 1.89 6.31
CA ALA A 144 7.68 2.53 6.41
C ALA A 144 7.76 4.00 6.88
N LYS A 145 8.69 4.31 7.80
CA LYS A 145 8.93 5.69 8.23
C LYS A 145 9.55 6.54 7.12
N ASP A 146 10.54 6.02 6.41
CA ASP A 146 11.22 6.74 5.33
C ASP A 146 10.23 7.06 4.20
N ASP A 147 9.37 6.10 3.84
CA ASP A 147 8.33 6.25 2.83
C ASP A 147 7.29 7.30 3.24
N LEU A 148 6.82 7.26 4.50
CA LEU A 148 5.93 8.30 5.02
C LEU A 148 6.58 9.70 4.97
N LEU A 149 7.87 9.82 5.33
CA LEU A 149 8.59 11.09 5.28
C LEU A 149 8.83 11.58 3.85
N ALA A 150 8.86 10.69 2.87
CA ALA A 150 8.92 11.02 1.45
C ALA A 150 7.55 11.46 0.86
N GLY A 151 6.46 11.29 1.63
CA GLY A 151 5.12 11.74 1.23
C GLY A 151 4.14 10.60 0.92
N TYR A 152 4.57 9.35 1.02
CA TYR A 152 3.69 8.19 0.82
C TYR A 152 2.83 7.99 2.07
N THR A 153 1.55 8.29 1.97
CA THR A 153 0.60 8.18 3.09
C THR A 153 -0.18 6.87 3.09
N ALA A 154 -0.17 6.16 1.96
CA ALA A 154 -0.78 4.85 1.81
C ALA A 154 0.02 3.96 0.85
N GLU A 155 0.16 2.67 1.18
CA GLU A 155 0.96 1.71 0.41
C GLU A 155 0.35 0.31 0.43
N ARG A 156 0.77 -0.49 -0.57
CA ARG A 156 0.48 -1.93 -0.65
C ARG A 156 1.79 -2.72 -0.60
N ASP A 157 2.03 -3.41 0.52
CA ASP A 157 3.15 -4.34 0.67
C ASP A 157 2.86 -5.64 -0.07
N MET A 158 3.63 -5.89 -1.13
CA MET A 158 3.39 -6.96 -2.11
C MET A 158 4.11 -8.26 -1.76
N GLY A 159 4.65 -8.36 -0.58
CA GLY A 159 5.27 -9.56 -0.06
C GLY A 159 6.34 -9.26 0.96
N THR A 160 6.39 -10.10 2.01
CA THR A 160 7.42 -9.97 3.06
C THR A 160 8.73 -10.64 2.69
N GLU A 161 8.79 -11.27 1.53
CA GLU A 161 9.95 -11.97 1.01
C GLU A 161 10.57 -12.91 2.07
N GLY A 162 9.75 -13.87 2.51
CA GLY A 162 10.16 -14.88 3.49
C GLY A 162 10.07 -14.50 4.97
N ALA A 163 9.53 -13.32 5.31
CA ALA A 163 9.28 -12.95 6.71
C ALA A 163 7.89 -13.39 7.22
N GLY A 164 7.17 -14.20 6.48
CA GLY A 164 5.84 -14.71 6.83
C GLY A 164 4.80 -13.59 6.90
N SER A 165 4.02 -13.55 7.98
CA SER A 165 3.00 -12.52 8.22
C SER A 165 3.52 -11.36 9.11
N ALA A 166 4.81 -11.05 9.05
CA ALA A 166 5.39 -10.02 9.92
C ALA A 166 4.93 -8.59 9.55
N ASP A 167 4.49 -8.37 8.32
CA ASP A 167 3.83 -7.13 7.85
C ASP A 167 2.54 -6.80 8.63
N THR A 168 1.81 -7.81 9.11
CA THR A 168 0.68 -7.63 10.04
C THR A 168 1.09 -6.84 11.28
N ALA A 169 2.27 -7.14 11.84
CA ALA A 169 2.75 -6.44 13.02
C ALA A 169 3.10 -4.97 12.71
N ILE A 170 3.70 -4.69 11.55
CA ILE A 170 4.01 -3.33 11.09
C ILE A 170 2.71 -2.54 10.88
N ARG A 171 1.78 -3.06 10.07
CA ARG A 171 0.47 -2.42 9.83
C ARG A 171 -0.27 -2.11 11.13
N ASP A 172 -0.37 -3.10 12.01
CA ASP A 172 -1.13 -2.96 13.25
C ASP A 172 -0.44 -2.01 14.24
N ALA A 173 0.90 -1.97 14.27
CA ALA A 173 1.66 -0.99 15.07
C ALA A 173 1.45 0.44 14.55
N ILE A 174 1.43 0.65 13.23
CA ILE A 174 1.12 1.95 12.62
C ILE A 174 -0.33 2.36 12.95
N ASN A 175 -1.30 1.46 12.80
CA ASN A 175 -2.71 1.72 13.09
C ASN A 175 -2.96 2.05 14.57
N GLN A 176 -2.15 1.53 15.47
CA GLN A 176 -2.20 1.84 16.91
C GLN A 176 -1.36 3.07 17.29
N GLY A 177 -0.66 3.71 16.35
CA GLY A 177 0.20 4.86 16.60
C GLY A 177 1.46 4.52 17.41
N LEU A 178 1.89 3.26 17.43
CA LEU A 178 3.12 2.83 18.11
C LEU A 178 4.37 3.19 17.32
N ILE A 179 4.29 3.15 15.99
CA ILE A 179 5.33 3.54 15.05
C ILE A 179 4.75 4.44 13.95
N PRO A 180 5.55 5.35 13.37
CA PRO A 180 5.14 6.11 12.19
C PRO A 180 5.18 5.22 10.93
N GLY A 181 4.29 5.47 9.99
CA GLY A 181 4.27 4.80 8.69
C GLY A 181 3.03 5.16 7.88
N PRO A 182 2.97 4.76 6.61
CA PRO A 182 1.81 4.91 5.75
C PRO A 182 0.64 4.03 6.21
N ARG A 183 -0.52 4.25 5.64
CA ARG A 183 -1.66 3.34 5.74
C ARG A 183 -1.38 2.12 4.87
N LEU A 184 -1.37 0.91 5.42
CA LEU A 184 -0.92 -0.29 4.71
C LEU A 184 -2.06 -1.23 4.31
N ARG A 185 -1.94 -1.80 3.10
CA ARG A 185 -2.50 -3.09 2.70
C ARG A 185 -1.36 -4.08 2.60
N ILE A 186 -1.54 -5.28 3.13
CA ILE A 186 -0.48 -6.28 3.29
C ILE A 186 -0.91 -7.64 2.76
N SER A 187 0.03 -8.41 2.22
CA SER A 187 -0.21 -9.76 1.69
C SER A 187 0.31 -10.90 2.58
N GLY A 188 1.26 -10.63 3.47
CA GLY A 188 2.10 -11.68 4.03
C GLY A 188 3.16 -12.13 3.02
N ASN A 189 3.54 -13.42 3.03
CA ASN A 189 4.33 -13.99 1.93
C ASN A 189 3.55 -13.96 0.62
N ALA A 190 4.25 -13.79 -0.49
CA ALA A 190 3.66 -14.04 -1.80
C ALA A 190 3.39 -15.55 -2.00
N ILE A 191 2.54 -15.89 -2.98
CA ILE A 191 2.22 -17.27 -3.36
C ILE A 191 2.94 -17.61 -4.66
N ASP A 192 3.68 -18.72 -4.68
CA ASP A 192 4.45 -19.17 -5.84
C ASP A 192 4.42 -20.69 -5.99
N ILE A 193 4.88 -21.18 -7.14
CA ILE A 193 5.09 -22.61 -7.36
C ILE A 193 6.51 -23.04 -6.92
N VAL A 194 6.71 -24.30 -6.67
CA VAL A 194 8.06 -24.87 -6.54
C VAL A 194 8.84 -24.70 -7.84
N GLY A 195 10.02 -24.11 -7.78
CA GLY A 195 10.83 -23.74 -8.94
C GLY A 195 10.34 -22.48 -9.66
N GLY A 196 9.48 -21.69 -9.04
CA GLY A 196 8.93 -20.45 -9.56
C GLY A 196 9.85 -19.25 -9.39
N HIS A 197 9.26 -18.06 -9.54
CA HIS A 197 9.95 -16.77 -9.54
C HIS A 197 10.67 -16.49 -8.20
N GLU A 198 9.99 -16.76 -7.08
CA GLU A 198 10.46 -16.50 -5.71
C GLU A 198 10.98 -17.76 -5.00
N ASP A 199 11.19 -18.85 -5.72
CA ASP A 199 11.80 -20.03 -5.11
C ASP A 199 13.31 -19.86 -4.99
N ALA A 200 13.87 -20.24 -3.86
CA ALA A 200 15.31 -20.27 -3.60
C ALA A 200 15.99 -21.37 -4.44
N ILE A 201 16.33 -21.07 -5.69
CA ILE A 201 16.94 -22.00 -6.64
C ILE A 201 18.47 -21.91 -6.63
N GLY A 202 19.15 -22.95 -7.17
CA GLY A 202 20.61 -22.96 -7.32
C GLY A 202 21.39 -23.42 -6.09
N TYR A 203 20.74 -23.77 -5.00
CA TYR A 203 21.35 -24.33 -3.80
C TYR A 203 21.50 -25.84 -3.88
N ASN A 204 22.38 -26.39 -3.03
CA ASN A 204 22.54 -27.84 -2.92
C ASN A 204 21.20 -28.49 -2.47
N PRO A 205 20.62 -29.45 -3.22
CA PRO A 205 19.33 -30.06 -2.89
C PRO A 205 19.26 -30.75 -1.51
N ALA A 206 20.40 -31.02 -0.88
CA ALA A 206 20.47 -31.55 0.48
C ALA A 206 20.30 -30.49 1.58
N GLN A 207 20.30 -29.20 1.21
CA GLN A 207 20.05 -28.08 2.14
C GLN A 207 18.56 -27.73 2.14
N HIS A 208 18.06 -27.37 3.30
CA HIS A 208 16.76 -26.75 3.43
C HIS A 208 16.99 -25.23 3.43
N VAL A 209 16.60 -24.57 2.35
CA VAL A 209 16.67 -23.12 2.19
C VAL A 209 15.28 -22.55 2.35
N LEU A 210 15.14 -21.44 3.06
CA LEU A 210 13.88 -20.73 3.20
C LEU A 210 13.49 -20.13 1.84
N SER A 211 12.21 -20.24 1.49
CA SER A 211 11.65 -19.59 0.32
C SER A 211 11.19 -18.17 0.67
N ASN A 212 11.24 -17.27 -0.31
CA ASN A 212 10.64 -15.95 -0.21
C ASN A 212 9.11 -16.01 -0.29
N ALA A 213 8.53 -17.11 -0.79
CA ALA A 213 7.10 -17.30 -1.00
C ALA A 213 6.55 -18.55 -0.30
N ASP A 214 5.22 -18.59 -0.12
CA ASP A 214 4.48 -19.78 0.27
C ASP A 214 4.18 -20.61 -1.00
N TYR A 215 4.53 -21.90 -0.99
CA TYR A 215 4.34 -22.74 -2.17
C TYR A 215 2.90 -23.23 -2.33
N ALA A 216 2.35 -23.06 -3.56
CA ALA A 216 1.06 -23.58 -3.94
C ALA A 216 1.08 -24.05 -5.42
N ASN A 217 1.14 -25.37 -5.66
CA ASN A 217 1.27 -25.95 -7.00
C ASN A 217 -0.07 -26.33 -7.65
N SER A 218 -1.18 -26.11 -6.95
CA SER A 218 -2.53 -26.46 -7.44
C SER A 218 -3.57 -25.46 -6.92
N ALA A 219 -4.74 -25.42 -7.56
CA ALA A 219 -5.85 -24.56 -7.14
C ALA A 219 -6.24 -24.78 -5.65
N ASP A 220 -6.29 -26.03 -5.20
CA ASP A 220 -6.62 -26.36 -3.81
C ASP A 220 -5.57 -25.84 -2.85
N GLN A 221 -4.28 -25.92 -3.20
CA GLN A 221 -3.19 -25.38 -2.39
C GLN A 221 -3.20 -23.85 -2.35
N ILE A 222 -3.48 -23.17 -3.47
CA ILE A 222 -3.66 -21.72 -3.50
C ILE A 222 -4.76 -21.30 -2.52
N VAL A 223 -5.92 -21.95 -2.57
CA VAL A 223 -7.05 -21.67 -1.67
C VAL A 223 -6.66 -21.92 -0.21
N GLU A 224 -5.93 -23.01 0.10
CA GLU A 224 -5.47 -23.32 1.46
C GLU A 224 -4.51 -22.24 1.98
N VAL A 225 -3.50 -21.85 1.20
CA VAL A 225 -2.53 -20.81 1.56
C VAL A 225 -3.23 -19.47 1.76
N MET A 226 -4.11 -19.05 0.85
CA MET A 226 -4.88 -17.81 0.98
C MET A 226 -5.72 -17.76 2.26
N ARG A 227 -6.32 -18.87 2.67
CA ARG A 227 -7.09 -18.98 3.93
C ARG A 227 -6.19 -18.83 5.14
N GLU A 228 -5.01 -19.44 5.12
CA GLU A 228 -4.04 -19.33 6.20
C GLU A 228 -3.50 -17.91 6.32
N GLN A 229 -3.12 -17.28 5.21
CA GLN A 229 -2.66 -15.89 5.16
C GLN A 229 -3.76 -14.92 5.65
N HIS A 230 -5.01 -15.10 5.18
CA HIS A 230 -6.15 -14.30 5.64
C HIS A 230 -6.40 -14.45 7.14
N LYS A 231 -6.32 -15.68 7.69
CA LYS A 231 -6.39 -15.95 9.14
C LYS A 231 -5.29 -15.24 9.91
N GLN A 232 -4.10 -15.07 9.29
CA GLN A 232 -2.96 -14.37 9.88
C GLN A 232 -3.06 -12.85 9.73
N GLY A 233 -4.05 -12.34 8.97
CA GLY A 233 -4.36 -10.93 8.87
C GLY A 233 -4.04 -10.27 7.54
N SER A 234 -3.71 -11.03 6.48
CA SER A 234 -3.50 -10.48 5.13
C SER A 234 -4.77 -9.80 4.61
N ASP A 235 -4.59 -8.66 3.97
CA ASP A 235 -5.65 -7.85 3.37
C ASP A 235 -5.95 -8.26 1.93
N PHE A 236 -5.01 -8.92 1.23
CA PHE A 236 -5.12 -9.42 -0.12
C PHE A 236 -4.13 -10.56 -0.34
N ALA A 237 -4.19 -11.25 -1.49
CA ALA A 237 -3.20 -12.25 -1.88
C ALA A 237 -2.30 -11.72 -2.99
N LYS A 238 -0.97 -11.88 -2.87
CA LYS A 238 0.02 -11.68 -3.94
C LYS A 238 0.35 -13.02 -4.56
N ILE A 239 0.28 -13.11 -5.89
CA ILE A 239 0.64 -14.32 -6.66
C ILE A 239 1.70 -13.96 -7.70
N TYR A 240 2.72 -14.79 -7.84
CA TYR A 240 3.66 -14.75 -8.94
C TYR A 240 3.12 -15.61 -10.10
N GLU A 241 2.67 -14.95 -11.18
CA GLU A 241 2.07 -15.63 -12.35
C GLU A 241 3.10 -15.96 -13.41
N THR A 242 4.15 -15.18 -13.51
CA THR A 242 5.25 -15.45 -14.44
C THR A 242 6.59 -15.51 -13.74
N GLY A 243 7.55 -16.24 -14.31
CA GLY A 243 8.94 -16.28 -13.86
C GLY A 243 9.59 -17.66 -13.93
N PRO A 244 10.93 -17.70 -13.79
CA PRO A 244 11.82 -16.55 -13.81
C PRO A 244 11.84 -15.86 -15.19
N ASP A 245 11.71 -14.53 -15.16
CA ASP A 245 11.63 -13.73 -16.38
C ASP A 245 13.03 -13.37 -16.92
N SER A 246 13.23 -13.36 -18.25
CA SER A 246 14.53 -13.06 -18.85
C SER A 246 14.44 -12.53 -20.28
N MET A 247 15.43 -11.74 -20.69
CA MET A 247 15.63 -11.33 -22.07
C MET A 247 16.69 -12.22 -22.74
N MET A 248 16.30 -12.94 -23.80
CA MET A 248 17.21 -13.74 -24.62
C MET A 248 17.03 -13.40 -26.10
N ASP A 249 18.10 -13.03 -26.78
CA ASP A 249 18.11 -12.68 -28.21
C ASP A 249 17.06 -11.59 -28.59
N GLY A 250 16.78 -10.65 -27.67
CA GLY A 250 15.78 -9.60 -27.88
C GLY A 250 14.32 -10.05 -27.70
N VAL A 251 14.10 -11.24 -27.18
CA VAL A 251 12.78 -11.80 -26.89
C VAL A 251 12.62 -11.92 -25.38
N LEU A 252 11.48 -11.45 -24.86
CA LEU A 252 11.10 -11.66 -23.46
C LEU A 252 10.62 -13.10 -23.26
N HIS A 253 11.31 -13.84 -22.40
CA HIS A 253 10.91 -15.15 -21.92
C HIS A 253 10.30 -14.99 -20.53
N THR A 254 9.04 -15.36 -20.44
CA THR A 254 8.22 -15.17 -19.22
C THR A 254 7.31 -16.40 -19.09
N PRO A 255 7.84 -17.53 -18.57
CA PRO A 255 7.03 -18.74 -18.41
C PRO A 255 5.91 -18.49 -17.40
N TYR A 256 4.68 -18.85 -17.75
CA TYR A 256 3.57 -18.77 -16.83
C TYR A 256 3.65 -19.88 -15.79
N GLN A 257 3.22 -19.58 -14.57
CA GLN A 257 3.30 -20.48 -13.41
C GLN A 257 1.95 -21.13 -13.09
N TYR A 258 0.87 -20.41 -13.34
CA TYR A 258 -0.49 -20.88 -13.08
C TYR A 258 -1.34 -20.85 -14.35
N THR A 259 -2.25 -21.79 -14.47
CA THR A 259 -3.26 -21.78 -15.53
C THR A 259 -4.36 -20.77 -15.22
N ALA A 260 -5.09 -20.32 -16.23
CA ALA A 260 -6.25 -19.44 -16.06
C ALA A 260 -7.27 -19.99 -15.03
N ALA A 261 -7.45 -21.32 -14.97
CA ALA A 261 -8.35 -21.98 -14.02
C ALA A 261 -7.86 -21.86 -12.57
N GLN A 262 -6.54 -21.97 -12.35
CA GLN A 262 -5.95 -21.81 -11.00
C GLN A 262 -6.07 -20.37 -10.51
N LEU A 263 -5.78 -19.39 -11.37
CA LEU A 263 -5.97 -17.97 -11.03
C LEU A 263 -7.45 -17.63 -10.81
N THR A 264 -8.37 -18.22 -11.59
CA THR A 264 -9.81 -18.03 -11.37
C THR A 264 -10.21 -18.55 -9.98
N ALA A 265 -9.72 -19.72 -9.57
CA ALA A 265 -9.97 -20.25 -8.22
C ALA A 265 -9.43 -19.31 -7.10
N ALA A 266 -8.25 -18.71 -7.32
CA ALA A 266 -7.69 -17.72 -6.40
C ALA A 266 -8.60 -16.48 -6.28
N VAL A 267 -9.06 -15.92 -7.40
CA VAL A 267 -9.93 -14.75 -7.43
C VAL A 267 -11.30 -15.04 -6.81
N GLU A 268 -11.88 -16.21 -7.09
CA GLU A 268 -13.14 -16.64 -6.45
C GLU A 268 -12.99 -16.80 -4.93
N GLU A 269 -11.89 -17.37 -4.47
CA GLU A 269 -11.62 -17.48 -3.03
C GLU A 269 -11.38 -16.11 -2.39
N ALA A 270 -10.64 -15.20 -3.05
CA ALA A 270 -10.46 -13.83 -2.58
C ALA A 270 -11.81 -13.13 -2.40
N HIS A 271 -12.70 -13.21 -3.38
CA HIS A 271 -14.05 -12.65 -3.28
C HIS A 271 -14.84 -13.25 -2.11
N ARG A 272 -14.74 -14.56 -1.89
CA ARG A 272 -15.37 -15.23 -0.75
C ARG A 272 -14.85 -14.73 0.60
N LEU A 273 -13.55 -14.41 0.67
CA LEU A 273 -12.90 -13.84 1.85
C LEU A 273 -13.12 -12.33 2.01
N GLY A 274 -13.69 -11.66 1.00
CA GLY A 274 -13.84 -10.19 0.97
C GLY A 274 -12.53 -9.46 0.69
N THR A 275 -11.59 -10.11 -0.01
CA THR A 275 -10.27 -9.62 -0.37
C THR A 275 -10.07 -9.57 -1.89
N THR A 276 -8.85 -9.30 -2.35
CA THR A 276 -8.47 -9.24 -3.77
C THR A 276 -7.21 -10.05 -4.05
N VAL A 277 -6.85 -10.17 -5.33
CA VAL A 277 -5.59 -10.79 -5.78
C VAL A 277 -4.81 -9.77 -6.61
N GLY A 278 -3.56 -9.50 -6.26
CA GLY A 278 -2.58 -8.80 -7.09
C GLY A 278 -1.57 -9.80 -7.66
N VAL A 279 -1.16 -9.62 -8.91
CA VAL A 279 -0.25 -10.59 -9.55
C VAL A 279 0.98 -9.92 -10.14
N HIS A 280 2.16 -10.55 -9.94
CA HIS A 280 3.32 -10.33 -10.77
C HIS A 280 3.09 -11.04 -12.10
N ALA A 281 3.12 -10.33 -13.22
CA ALA A 281 3.09 -10.94 -14.55
C ALA A 281 3.77 -10.05 -15.58
N MET A 282 4.85 -10.56 -16.16
CA MET A 282 5.66 -9.82 -17.13
C MET A 282 5.11 -9.92 -18.56
N GLY A 283 4.50 -11.03 -18.94
CA GLY A 283 4.04 -11.21 -20.32
C GLY A 283 3.11 -12.38 -20.55
N GLU A 284 2.85 -12.64 -21.84
CA GLU A 284 1.90 -13.65 -22.29
C GLU A 284 2.47 -15.08 -22.16
N PRO A 285 1.61 -16.09 -21.86
CA PRO A 285 0.16 -15.96 -21.66
C PRO A 285 -0.27 -15.62 -20.23
N GLY A 286 0.66 -15.43 -19.27
CA GLY A 286 0.36 -15.18 -17.87
C GLY A 286 -0.49 -13.92 -17.67
N THR A 287 -0.14 -12.82 -18.36
CA THR A 287 -0.93 -11.57 -18.29
C THR A 287 -2.36 -11.76 -18.80
N LEU A 288 -2.57 -12.58 -19.84
CA LEU A 288 -3.90 -12.92 -20.32
C LEU A 288 -4.68 -13.73 -19.28
N TYR A 289 -4.05 -14.73 -18.66
CA TYR A 289 -4.70 -15.56 -17.64
C TYR A 289 -5.10 -14.73 -16.42
N ALA A 290 -4.23 -13.83 -15.98
CA ALA A 290 -4.52 -12.87 -14.91
C ALA A 290 -5.71 -11.96 -15.25
N ALA A 291 -5.73 -11.37 -16.45
CA ALA A 291 -6.82 -10.54 -16.91
C ALA A 291 -8.15 -11.31 -17.01
N GLN A 292 -8.13 -12.53 -17.54
CA GLN A 292 -9.29 -13.41 -17.64
C GLN A 292 -9.85 -13.77 -16.25
N ALA A 293 -8.99 -14.09 -15.29
CA ALA A 293 -9.37 -14.39 -13.92
C ALA A 293 -10.00 -13.16 -13.21
N GLY A 294 -9.63 -11.94 -13.58
CA GLY A 294 -10.18 -10.72 -12.98
C GLY A 294 -9.44 -10.30 -11.72
N VAL A 295 -8.13 -10.34 -11.73
CA VAL A 295 -7.27 -9.85 -10.65
C VAL A 295 -7.42 -8.35 -10.41
N ALA A 296 -7.02 -7.85 -9.25
CA ALA A 296 -7.12 -6.44 -8.89
C ALA A 296 -6.09 -5.55 -9.58
N SER A 297 -4.92 -6.08 -9.90
CA SER A 297 -3.86 -5.42 -10.68
C SER A 297 -2.99 -6.46 -11.36
N ILE A 298 -2.35 -6.06 -12.48
CA ILE A 298 -1.26 -6.80 -13.12
C ILE A 298 -0.01 -5.96 -12.95
N ASP A 299 0.89 -6.43 -12.12
CA ASP A 299 2.09 -5.70 -11.77
C ASP A 299 3.22 -6.08 -12.74
N HIS A 300 4.11 -5.13 -13.04
CA HIS A 300 5.08 -5.11 -14.14
C HIS A 300 4.46 -5.01 -15.53
N ALA A 301 3.48 -5.83 -15.87
CA ALA A 301 2.63 -5.74 -17.07
C ALA A 301 3.41 -5.37 -18.36
N THR A 302 4.59 -5.98 -18.59
CA THR A 302 5.52 -5.52 -19.62
C THR A 302 4.99 -5.83 -21.01
N GLN A 303 4.60 -7.09 -21.27
CA GLN A 303 4.04 -7.50 -22.56
C GLN A 303 2.56 -7.83 -22.42
N LEU A 304 1.71 -7.06 -23.10
CA LEU A 304 0.26 -7.24 -23.13
C LEU A 304 -0.23 -7.41 -24.56
N SER A 305 -0.97 -8.49 -24.82
CA SER A 305 -1.64 -8.67 -26.10
C SER A 305 -2.82 -7.70 -26.26
N ALA A 306 -3.29 -7.50 -27.48
CA ALA A 306 -4.49 -6.69 -27.72
C ALA A 306 -5.72 -7.26 -27.00
N GLU A 307 -5.82 -8.58 -26.85
CA GLU A 307 -6.90 -9.23 -26.10
C GLU A 307 -6.78 -8.96 -24.60
N THR A 308 -5.59 -9.11 -24.04
CA THR A 308 -5.32 -8.80 -22.63
C THR A 308 -5.68 -7.36 -22.31
N MET A 309 -5.22 -6.41 -23.10
CA MET A 309 -5.54 -4.98 -22.93
C MET A 309 -7.05 -4.70 -23.00
N ARG A 310 -7.75 -5.34 -23.95
CA ARG A 310 -9.21 -5.23 -24.07
C ARG A 310 -9.93 -5.71 -22.80
N ILE A 311 -9.53 -6.86 -22.25
CA ILE A 311 -10.10 -7.38 -20.99
C ILE A 311 -9.78 -6.47 -19.81
N MET A 312 -8.54 -5.96 -19.73
CA MET A 312 -8.13 -5.02 -18.67
C MET A 312 -8.99 -3.74 -18.69
N ILE A 313 -9.27 -3.19 -19.88
CA ILE A 313 -10.15 -2.03 -20.03
C ILE A 313 -11.58 -2.37 -19.57
N GLU A 314 -12.13 -3.49 -20.04
CA GLU A 314 -13.50 -3.92 -19.72
C GLU A 314 -13.68 -4.15 -18.21
N LYS A 315 -12.72 -4.83 -17.58
CA LYS A 315 -12.74 -5.16 -16.15
C LYS A 315 -12.13 -4.07 -15.27
N LYS A 316 -11.58 -3.00 -15.85
CA LYS A 316 -10.88 -1.91 -15.15
C LYS A 316 -9.69 -2.40 -14.31
N ILE A 317 -8.93 -3.35 -14.83
CA ILE A 317 -7.73 -3.86 -14.19
C ILE A 317 -6.56 -2.94 -14.53
N PRO A 318 -5.92 -2.27 -13.58
CA PRO A 318 -4.77 -1.42 -13.88
C PRO A 318 -3.50 -2.24 -14.12
N ALA A 319 -2.65 -1.72 -15.01
CA ALA A 319 -1.26 -2.09 -15.10
C ALA A 319 -0.44 -1.27 -14.10
N VAL A 320 0.51 -1.89 -13.42
CA VAL A 320 1.45 -1.25 -12.50
C VAL A 320 2.86 -1.40 -13.06
N PRO A 321 3.43 -0.39 -13.74
CA PRO A 321 4.63 -0.58 -14.56
C PRO A 321 5.92 -0.89 -13.79
N THR A 322 6.15 -0.29 -12.63
CA THR A 322 7.35 -0.48 -11.80
C THR A 322 8.67 -0.17 -12.52
N PHE A 323 8.75 0.92 -13.25
CA PHE A 323 9.96 1.26 -14.01
C PHE A 323 11.19 1.48 -13.15
N THR A 324 10.99 1.96 -11.92
CA THR A 324 12.08 2.33 -11.01
C THR A 324 12.98 1.16 -10.70
N ILE A 325 12.42 -0.03 -10.44
CA ILE A 325 13.21 -1.23 -10.15
C ILE A 325 14.02 -1.67 -11.39
N PHE A 326 13.45 -1.62 -12.59
CA PHE A 326 14.16 -1.98 -13.83
C PHE A 326 15.29 -0.98 -14.15
N GLU A 327 15.06 0.33 -13.95
CA GLU A 327 16.12 1.34 -14.07
C GLU A 327 17.23 1.09 -13.05
N TYR A 328 16.87 0.76 -11.80
CA TYR A 328 17.83 0.46 -10.74
C TYR A 328 18.70 -0.74 -11.06
N PHE A 329 18.13 -1.85 -11.50
CA PHE A 329 18.90 -3.04 -11.89
C PHE A 329 19.81 -2.79 -13.08
N ALA A 330 19.36 -2.03 -14.10
CA ALA A 330 20.20 -1.66 -15.23
C ALA A 330 21.44 -0.81 -14.80
N GLN A 331 21.27 0.06 -13.80
CA GLN A 331 22.33 0.92 -13.29
C GLN A 331 23.27 0.24 -12.28
N HIS A 332 22.80 -0.78 -11.54
CA HIS A 332 23.52 -1.40 -10.42
C HIS A 332 23.91 -2.86 -10.66
N ALA A 333 23.76 -3.36 -11.88
CA ALA A 333 24.11 -4.74 -12.21
C ALA A 333 25.59 -5.06 -11.95
N GLY A 334 25.86 -6.23 -11.39
CA GLY A 334 27.21 -6.64 -10.95
C GLY A 334 28.25 -6.86 -12.06
N SER A 335 27.86 -6.74 -13.35
CA SER A 335 28.77 -6.85 -14.48
C SER A 335 28.24 -6.09 -15.72
N PRO A 336 29.12 -5.68 -16.66
CA PRO A 336 28.69 -5.05 -17.91
C PRO A 336 27.71 -5.89 -18.73
N ALA A 337 27.86 -7.22 -18.71
CA ALA A 337 26.95 -8.12 -19.44
C ALA A 337 25.58 -8.20 -18.76
N ALA A 338 25.50 -8.20 -17.43
CA ALA A 338 24.25 -8.09 -16.70
C ALA A 338 23.59 -6.74 -16.96
N ALA A 339 24.33 -5.63 -16.82
CA ALA A 339 23.80 -4.30 -17.12
C ALA A 339 23.20 -4.17 -18.52
N ALA A 340 23.85 -4.77 -19.52
CA ALA A 340 23.34 -4.78 -20.91
C ALA A 340 22.03 -5.57 -21.03
N ARG A 341 21.85 -6.67 -20.29
CA ARG A 341 20.59 -7.44 -20.29
C ARG A 341 19.47 -6.67 -19.60
N GLU A 342 19.73 -6.09 -18.43
CA GLU A 342 18.74 -5.28 -17.70
C GLU A 342 18.34 -4.05 -18.51
N GLN A 343 19.29 -3.40 -19.15
CA GLN A 343 18.98 -2.27 -20.05
C GLN A 343 18.13 -2.71 -21.25
N ALA A 344 18.40 -3.88 -21.84
CA ALA A 344 17.60 -4.40 -22.93
C ALA A 344 16.16 -4.71 -22.49
N LEU A 345 15.96 -5.22 -21.29
CA LEU A 345 14.64 -5.43 -20.70
C LEU A 345 13.91 -4.10 -20.46
N LEU A 346 14.59 -3.12 -19.89
CA LEU A 346 14.04 -1.77 -19.68
C LEU A 346 13.64 -1.13 -21.01
N ASP A 347 14.49 -1.19 -22.03
CA ASP A 347 14.20 -0.63 -23.36
C ASP A 347 12.99 -1.32 -24.00
N TYR A 348 12.89 -2.64 -23.88
CA TYR A 348 11.73 -3.40 -24.32
C TYR A 348 10.45 -2.97 -23.60
N LYS A 349 10.50 -2.87 -22.28
CA LYS A 349 9.40 -2.42 -21.43
C LYS A 349 8.92 -1.01 -21.80
N ILE A 350 9.84 -0.08 -22.03
CA ILE A 350 9.53 1.29 -22.49
C ILE A 350 8.80 1.26 -23.83
N ALA A 351 9.24 0.40 -24.76
CA ALA A 351 8.60 0.28 -26.07
C ALA A 351 7.18 -0.27 -25.98
N GLU A 352 6.95 -1.28 -25.13
CA GLU A 352 5.62 -1.86 -24.87
C GLU A 352 4.71 -0.85 -24.14
N PHE A 353 5.21 -0.14 -23.14
CA PHE A 353 4.45 0.91 -22.42
C PHE A 353 3.90 1.98 -23.37
N LYS A 354 4.71 2.42 -24.35
CA LYS A 354 4.25 3.39 -25.38
C LYS A 354 3.09 2.82 -26.22
N LYS A 355 3.06 1.52 -26.48
CA LYS A 355 1.91 0.87 -27.14
C LYS A 355 0.70 0.82 -26.22
N GLN A 356 0.91 0.50 -24.95
CA GLN A 356 -0.14 0.43 -23.93
C GLN A 356 -0.80 1.80 -23.73
N LEU A 357 -0.04 2.89 -23.67
CA LEU A 357 -0.57 4.27 -23.57
C LEU A 357 -1.56 4.61 -24.67
N ALA A 358 -1.40 4.07 -25.88
CA ALA A 358 -2.28 4.33 -27.02
C ALA A 358 -3.64 3.61 -26.92
N THR A 359 -3.80 2.64 -25.99
CA THR A 359 -5.01 1.80 -25.89
C THR A 359 -6.01 2.30 -24.87
N GLY A 360 -5.55 3.08 -23.87
CA GLY A 360 -6.38 3.58 -22.78
C GLY A 360 -6.60 2.59 -21.64
N ILE A 361 -5.71 1.59 -21.46
CA ILE A 361 -5.72 0.77 -20.23
C ILE A 361 -5.51 1.67 -19.01
N PRO A 362 -6.12 1.36 -17.86
CA PRO A 362 -5.82 2.07 -16.63
C PRO A 362 -4.41 1.74 -16.14
N PHE A 363 -3.75 2.73 -15.54
CA PHE A 363 -2.47 2.56 -14.86
C PHE A 363 -2.60 2.95 -13.39
N ALA A 364 -1.92 2.22 -12.50
CA ALA A 364 -1.64 2.67 -11.14
C ALA A 364 -0.13 2.77 -10.92
N VAL A 365 0.30 3.56 -9.95
CA VAL A 365 1.72 3.75 -9.63
C VAL A 365 2.13 2.74 -8.56
N GLY A 366 3.15 1.97 -8.86
CA GLY A 366 3.87 1.10 -7.94
C GLY A 366 5.33 1.07 -8.35
N SER A 367 6.22 1.21 -7.40
CA SER A 367 7.64 1.42 -7.66
C SER A 367 8.48 0.15 -7.57
N ASP A 368 7.99 -0.85 -6.82
CA ASP A 368 8.73 -2.05 -6.44
C ASP A 368 9.95 -1.73 -5.57
N VAL A 369 9.74 -0.75 -4.64
CA VAL A 369 10.76 -0.37 -3.67
C VAL A 369 11.00 -1.47 -2.66
N GLY A 370 12.26 -1.60 -2.28
CA GLY A 370 12.81 -2.63 -1.41
C GLY A 370 14.20 -2.95 -1.88
N PRO A 371 14.42 -3.50 -3.07
CA PRO A 371 15.76 -3.67 -3.64
C PRO A 371 16.53 -2.36 -3.84
N PHE A 372 15.85 -1.23 -3.92
CA PHE A 372 16.44 0.12 -3.89
C PHE A 372 15.97 0.90 -2.65
N PRO A 373 16.62 2.04 -2.30
CA PRO A 373 16.35 2.73 -1.04
C PRO A 373 14.91 3.23 -0.90
N HIS A 374 14.24 2.90 0.20
CA HIS A 374 12.96 3.45 0.60
C HIS A 374 13.01 4.99 0.71
N GLY A 375 11.89 5.66 0.41
CA GLY A 375 11.80 7.11 0.36
C GLY A 375 12.24 7.73 -0.98
N THR A 376 12.60 6.92 -1.99
CA THR A 376 13.01 7.40 -3.33
C THR A 376 12.08 6.98 -4.46
N GLN A 377 10.99 6.30 -4.16
CA GLN A 377 10.06 5.67 -5.10
C GLN A 377 9.25 6.66 -5.95
N ALA A 378 9.20 7.95 -5.59
CA ALA A 378 8.57 8.99 -6.43
C ALA A 378 9.23 9.14 -7.82
N ARG A 379 10.40 8.54 -8.01
CA ARG A 379 11.06 8.34 -9.30
C ARG A 379 10.15 7.66 -10.31
N GLU A 380 9.23 6.79 -9.87
CA GLU A 380 8.29 6.10 -10.76
C GLU A 380 7.42 7.08 -11.56
N LEU A 381 6.90 8.12 -10.90
CA LEU A 381 6.10 9.14 -11.58
C LEU A 381 6.92 9.90 -12.65
N GLU A 382 8.19 10.22 -12.34
CA GLU A 382 9.08 10.85 -13.34
C GLU A 382 9.30 9.93 -14.54
N LEU A 383 9.59 8.65 -14.30
CA LEU A 383 9.83 7.67 -15.37
C LEU A 383 8.59 7.46 -16.23
N MET A 384 7.41 7.30 -15.64
CA MET A 384 6.16 7.17 -16.41
C MET A 384 5.93 8.41 -17.31
N VAL A 385 6.21 9.63 -16.81
CA VAL A 385 6.10 10.85 -17.60
C VAL A 385 7.17 10.92 -18.67
N ARG A 386 8.41 10.61 -18.35
CA ARG A 386 9.54 10.54 -19.29
C ARG A 386 9.25 9.60 -20.46
N TYR A 387 8.55 8.50 -20.21
CA TYR A 387 8.21 7.49 -21.22
C TYR A 387 6.90 7.75 -21.95
N GLY A 388 6.19 8.83 -21.64
CA GLY A 388 5.11 9.36 -22.45
C GLY A 388 3.77 9.59 -21.78
N LEU A 389 3.62 9.27 -20.51
CA LEU A 389 2.41 9.60 -19.77
C LEU A 389 2.39 11.13 -19.49
N LYS A 390 1.19 11.73 -19.50
CA LYS A 390 1.06 13.15 -19.14
C LYS A 390 1.20 13.33 -17.62
N PRO A 391 1.79 14.43 -17.11
CA PRO A 391 1.96 14.66 -15.67
C PRO A 391 0.66 14.51 -14.87
N LEU A 392 -0.44 15.08 -15.32
CA LEU A 392 -1.74 14.91 -14.65
C LEU A 392 -2.18 13.45 -14.62
N ALA A 393 -1.99 12.71 -15.71
CA ALA A 393 -2.38 11.30 -15.76
C ALA A 393 -1.50 10.44 -14.83
N ALA A 394 -0.22 10.78 -14.65
CA ALA A 394 0.66 10.12 -13.68
C ALA A 394 0.18 10.37 -12.24
N LEU A 395 -0.16 11.61 -11.89
CA LEU A 395 -0.72 11.95 -10.58
C LEU A 395 -2.10 11.29 -10.35
N GLN A 396 -2.92 11.13 -11.39
CA GLN A 396 -4.18 10.39 -11.31
C GLN A 396 -3.96 8.88 -11.13
N ALA A 397 -2.97 8.31 -11.79
CA ALA A 397 -2.57 6.91 -11.64
C ALA A 397 -2.07 6.62 -10.21
N ASP A 398 -1.29 7.52 -9.63
CA ASP A 398 -0.82 7.46 -8.25
C ASP A 398 -2.02 7.54 -7.27
N MET A 399 -2.70 8.68 -7.26
CA MET A 399 -3.61 9.04 -6.18
C MET A 399 -5.01 8.43 -6.36
N ILE A 400 -5.58 8.48 -7.58
CA ILE A 400 -6.96 8.02 -7.80
C ILE A 400 -7.01 6.52 -8.05
N GLU A 401 -6.20 6.01 -8.99
CA GLU A 401 -6.18 4.57 -9.27
C GLU A 401 -5.51 3.81 -8.12
N GLY A 402 -4.46 4.36 -7.50
CA GLY A 402 -3.88 3.80 -6.28
C GLY A 402 -4.90 3.63 -5.17
N ALA A 403 -5.72 4.64 -4.89
CA ALA A 403 -6.80 4.55 -3.89
C ALA A 403 -7.81 3.45 -4.20
N LYS A 404 -8.13 3.23 -5.49
CA LYS A 404 -9.02 2.12 -5.93
C LYS A 404 -8.37 0.76 -5.71
N VAL A 405 -7.11 0.58 -6.10
CA VAL A 405 -6.36 -0.67 -5.90
C VAL A 405 -6.31 -1.03 -4.41
N LEU A 406 -6.12 -0.04 -3.54
CA LEU A 406 -6.11 -0.22 -2.10
C LEU A 406 -7.51 -0.44 -1.49
N GLY A 407 -8.59 -0.23 -2.26
CA GLY A 407 -9.97 -0.31 -1.75
C GLY A 407 -10.34 0.85 -0.81
N TRP A 408 -9.68 1.99 -0.94
CA TRP A 408 -9.94 3.22 -0.17
C TRP A 408 -10.45 4.36 -1.06
N GLU A 409 -11.03 4.04 -2.22
CA GLU A 409 -11.73 5.01 -3.06
C GLU A 409 -12.78 5.78 -2.22
N GLY A 410 -12.85 7.10 -2.41
CA GLY A 410 -13.75 7.96 -1.63
C GLY A 410 -13.24 8.30 -0.23
N GLN A 411 -12.06 7.82 0.19
CA GLN A 411 -11.48 8.07 1.50
C GLN A 411 -10.11 8.77 1.42
N ILE A 412 -9.28 8.40 0.43
CA ILE A 412 -7.94 8.97 0.16
C ILE A 412 -7.79 9.30 -1.32
N GLY A 413 -6.67 9.91 -1.72
CA GLY A 413 -6.30 10.18 -3.11
C GLY A 413 -6.90 11.46 -3.69
N LEU A 414 -7.75 12.17 -2.96
CA LEU A 414 -8.29 13.47 -3.35
C LEU A 414 -8.35 14.44 -2.16
N LEU A 415 -8.11 15.72 -2.43
CA LEU A 415 -8.34 16.80 -1.46
C LEU A 415 -9.80 17.24 -1.54
N LYS A 416 -10.67 16.55 -0.77
CA LYS A 416 -12.12 16.84 -0.75
C LYS A 416 -12.68 16.75 0.69
N PRO A 417 -13.73 17.53 1.02
CA PRO A 417 -14.39 17.39 2.31
C PRO A 417 -14.84 15.96 2.58
N GLY A 418 -14.54 15.46 3.79
CA GLY A 418 -14.84 14.10 4.24
C GLY A 418 -13.73 13.07 3.99
N TYR A 419 -12.76 13.35 3.11
CA TYR A 419 -11.58 12.50 2.90
C TYR A 419 -10.63 12.60 4.08
N PHE A 420 -9.78 11.59 4.28
CA PHE A 420 -8.70 11.69 5.26
C PHE A 420 -7.80 12.88 4.93
N ALA A 421 -7.32 13.56 5.97
CA ALA A 421 -6.40 14.65 5.81
C ALA A 421 -4.96 14.12 5.63
N ASP A 422 -4.76 13.44 4.50
CA ASP A 422 -3.48 12.98 4.00
C ASP A 422 -3.05 13.98 2.91
N VAL A 423 -2.12 14.87 3.24
CA VAL A 423 -1.75 16.02 2.42
C VAL A 423 -0.23 16.13 2.32
N VAL A 424 0.27 16.34 1.11
CA VAL A 424 1.67 16.70 0.89
C VAL A 424 1.79 18.06 0.21
N ALA A 425 2.92 18.73 0.43
CA ALA A 425 3.29 19.92 -0.32
C ALA A 425 4.58 19.68 -1.09
N VAL A 426 4.56 20.03 -2.38
CA VAL A 426 5.71 19.93 -3.27
C VAL A 426 6.08 21.32 -3.81
N PRO A 427 7.37 21.61 -4.12
CA PRO A 427 7.79 22.90 -4.66
C PRO A 427 7.23 23.11 -6.07
N GLY A 428 6.86 24.34 -6.41
CA GLY A 428 6.43 24.71 -7.76
C GLY A 428 5.12 24.06 -8.19
N ASN A 429 5.02 23.72 -9.48
CA ASN A 429 3.84 23.13 -10.12
C ASN A 429 4.17 21.74 -10.69
N PRO A 430 3.66 20.64 -10.13
CA PRO A 430 3.98 19.28 -10.61
C PRO A 430 3.37 18.95 -11.99
N LEU A 431 2.47 19.78 -12.52
CA LEU A 431 1.98 19.64 -13.89
C LEU A 431 3.00 20.16 -14.92
N GLU A 432 3.92 21.03 -14.51
CA GLU A 432 4.99 21.57 -15.33
C GLU A 432 6.32 20.81 -15.12
N ASP A 433 6.59 20.44 -13.88
CA ASP A 433 7.77 19.66 -13.46
C ASP A 433 7.33 18.54 -12.52
N ILE A 434 7.11 17.35 -13.07
CA ILE A 434 6.68 16.17 -12.27
C ILE A 434 7.73 15.79 -11.23
N THR A 435 9.03 16.10 -11.43
CA THR A 435 10.08 15.80 -10.44
C THR A 435 9.90 16.56 -9.12
N ALA A 436 8.97 17.52 -9.06
CA ALA A 436 8.58 18.18 -7.82
C ALA A 436 8.11 17.18 -6.75
N VAL A 437 7.47 16.05 -7.14
CA VAL A 437 7.00 15.01 -6.21
C VAL A 437 8.14 14.26 -5.51
N GLU A 438 9.35 14.30 -6.04
CA GLU A 438 10.55 13.75 -5.39
C GLU A 438 11.10 14.67 -4.27
N ARG A 439 10.55 15.87 -4.14
CA ARG A 439 11.02 16.92 -3.22
C ARG A 439 9.91 17.38 -2.29
N VAL A 440 9.14 16.42 -1.74
CA VAL A 440 8.09 16.71 -0.76
C VAL A 440 8.68 17.47 0.42
N SER A 441 8.13 18.63 0.74
CA SER A 441 8.59 19.51 1.83
C SER A 441 7.69 19.45 3.08
N PHE A 442 6.45 19.02 2.93
CA PHE A 442 5.48 18.89 4.02
C PHE A 442 4.69 17.61 3.86
N VAL A 443 4.45 16.92 4.97
CA VAL A 443 3.63 15.70 5.03
C VAL A 443 2.67 15.79 6.20
N MET A 444 1.39 15.59 5.92
CA MET A 444 0.33 15.37 6.90
C MET A 444 -0.33 14.02 6.62
N LYS A 445 -0.53 13.21 7.65
CA LYS A 445 -1.28 11.95 7.59
C LYS A 445 -2.30 11.91 8.73
N ASP A 446 -3.55 11.51 8.41
CA ASP A 446 -4.66 11.49 9.40
C ASP A 446 -4.81 12.82 10.15
N GLY A 447 -4.55 13.96 9.48
CA GLY A 447 -4.60 15.31 10.10
C GLY A 447 -3.44 15.65 11.03
N ALA A 448 -2.50 14.74 11.24
CA ALA A 448 -1.29 14.98 12.01
C ALA A 448 -0.12 15.40 11.11
N VAL A 449 0.57 16.48 11.44
CA VAL A 449 1.80 16.91 10.73
C VAL A 449 2.92 15.93 11.06
N VAL A 450 3.48 15.30 10.05
CA VAL A 450 4.58 14.32 10.15
C VAL A 450 5.92 14.97 9.81
N ARG A 451 5.91 15.84 8.80
CA ARG A 451 7.10 16.57 8.29
C ARG A 451 6.71 17.99 7.92
N GLN A 452 7.57 18.95 8.34
CA GLN A 452 7.45 20.37 8.00
C GLN A 452 8.85 20.97 7.82
#